data_c2432c78dc02fecb58056e5fd2f0cfb3
#
_entry.id   c2432c78dc02fecb58056e5fd2f0cfb3
#
_cell.length_a   1.000
_cell.length_b   1.000
_cell.length_c   1.000
_cell.angle_alpha   90.00
_cell.angle_beta   90.00
_cell.angle_gamma   90.00
#
_symmetry.space_group_name_H-M   'P 1'
#
loop_
_entity.id
_entity.type
_entity.pdbx_description
1 polymer ?
#
loop_
_entity_poly.entity_id
_entity_poly.type
_entity_poly.pdbx_seq_one_letter_code
_entity_poly.pdbx_strand_id
1 'polypeptide(L)'
;MGFAEQRDYDVVIVGAGPAGLGVGAAIARLEQVNFVILEREAVGASFRHWHDAMRMITPSFNAGGFGYPDLNAIAPRTSPAYSIRTEHPIGQEYADYLKAFADHYELPVRTGVAVAGVVPDNAGFVVQTSAGDFRARFVVWAAGEFFYPRIPSIPGSQWGVHFGAVRQWERVAGSRFVVIGGYESGVDAAINLSRLGKRVTVLERTSVWSDDAPDPSLALSPYTWDRLQAEHAHGNIEMIAGAEAVAIERTRNSYTVYDSEGCAYTSDAPPILATGFQTSARLIAPLFEWREDGFPLVNAVDESTLTPNLFLAGPSVRHDTIVFCFIYKFRQRFPVIAATIAARMGIVAAPLEEYRLYNMYLDDLSCCDDTCEC
;
A
#
# COMPACT_ATOMS: atom_id res chain seq x y z
N MET A 1 34.38 -16.05 15.19
CA MET A 1 33.24 -15.91 14.29
C MET A 1 32.11 -16.72 14.92
N GLY A 2 31.18 -16.06 15.62
CA GLY A 2 30.00 -16.73 16.16
C GLY A 2 29.09 -17.12 15.01
N PHE A 3 28.71 -18.37 14.92
CA PHE A 3 27.63 -18.79 14.03
C PHE A 3 26.37 -18.06 14.46
N ALA A 4 25.79 -17.26 13.58
CA ALA A 4 24.48 -16.68 13.81
C ALA A 4 23.50 -17.82 14.08
N GLU A 5 22.77 -17.74 15.18
CA GLU A 5 21.81 -18.74 15.59
C GLU A 5 20.73 -18.84 14.50
N GLN A 6 20.76 -19.93 13.76
CA GLN A 6 19.78 -20.23 12.72
C GLN A 6 18.46 -20.55 13.42
N ARG A 7 17.43 -19.71 13.19
CA ARG A 7 16.13 -19.84 13.86
C ARG A 7 15.14 -20.50 12.92
N ASP A 8 14.49 -21.54 13.39
CA ASP A 8 13.46 -22.25 12.65
C ASP A 8 12.08 -21.76 13.07
N TYR A 9 11.29 -21.35 12.08
CA TYR A 9 9.90 -20.93 12.21
C TYR A 9 9.01 -21.71 11.25
N ASP A 10 7.74 -21.88 11.60
CA ASP A 10 6.78 -22.36 10.62
C ASP A 10 6.52 -21.27 9.58
N VAL A 11 6.36 -20.01 10.01
CA VAL A 11 6.04 -18.89 9.13
C VAL A 11 6.97 -17.70 9.40
N VAL A 12 7.54 -17.13 8.35
CA VAL A 12 8.14 -15.80 8.36
C VAL A 12 7.24 -14.85 7.58
N ILE A 13 6.80 -13.76 8.24
CA ILE A 13 6.05 -12.66 7.62
C ILE A 13 7.01 -11.49 7.41
N VAL A 14 7.08 -10.94 6.21
CA VAL A 14 7.97 -9.83 5.84
C VAL A 14 7.19 -8.53 5.76
N GLY A 15 7.44 -7.62 6.68
CA GLY A 15 6.78 -6.32 6.83
C GLY A 15 5.80 -6.26 7.99
N ALA A 16 5.87 -5.22 8.83
CA ALA A 16 4.97 -4.94 9.95
C ALA A 16 4.04 -3.74 9.65
N GLY A 17 3.54 -3.66 8.43
CA GLY A 17 2.41 -2.83 8.03
C GLY A 17 1.07 -3.52 8.30
N PRO A 18 -0.07 -2.91 7.87
CA PRO A 18 -1.40 -3.47 8.09
C PRO A 18 -1.56 -4.91 7.57
N ALA A 19 -0.94 -5.23 6.43
CA ALA A 19 -1.02 -6.57 5.86
C ALA A 19 -0.28 -7.62 6.71
N GLY A 20 0.99 -7.36 7.06
CA GLY A 20 1.77 -8.32 7.85
C GLY A 20 1.23 -8.50 9.27
N LEU A 21 0.80 -7.42 9.92
CA LEU A 21 0.18 -7.49 11.25
C LEU A 21 -1.18 -8.19 11.20
N GLY A 22 -1.99 -7.94 10.16
CA GLY A 22 -3.29 -8.58 10.00
C GLY A 22 -3.18 -10.09 9.76
N VAL A 23 -2.25 -10.53 8.90
CA VAL A 23 -1.95 -11.97 8.72
C VAL A 23 -1.37 -12.55 10.01
N GLY A 24 -0.46 -11.83 10.69
CA GLY A 24 0.09 -12.26 11.98
C GLY A 24 -0.98 -12.48 13.04
N ALA A 25 -1.96 -11.56 13.13
CA ALA A 25 -3.09 -11.70 14.07
C ALA A 25 -4.01 -12.89 13.70
N ALA A 26 -4.20 -13.17 12.41
CA ALA A 26 -4.95 -14.34 11.98
C ALA A 26 -4.21 -15.65 12.34
N ILE A 27 -2.89 -15.71 12.12
CA ILE A 27 -2.06 -16.86 12.47
C ILE A 27 -1.99 -17.04 14.00
N ALA A 28 -1.88 -15.98 14.79
CA ALA A 28 -1.84 -16.06 16.24
C ALA A 28 -3.07 -16.75 16.84
N ARG A 29 -4.24 -16.75 16.17
CA ARG A 29 -5.44 -17.49 16.59
C ARG A 29 -5.32 -19.00 16.46
N LEU A 30 -4.32 -19.49 15.73
CA LEU A 30 -4.11 -20.92 15.46
C LEU A 30 -3.28 -21.62 16.55
N GLU A 31 -2.83 -20.92 17.58
CA GLU A 31 -2.10 -21.37 18.80
C GLU A 31 -0.89 -22.28 18.60
N GLN A 32 -0.82 -23.07 17.53
CA GLN A 32 0.20 -24.09 17.28
C GLN A 32 1.21 -23.67 16.18
N VAL A 33 1.13 -22.44 15.68
CA VAL A 33 1.98 -21.96 14.60
C VAL A 33 3.07 -21.07 15.18
N ASN A 34 4.33 -21.48 15.04
CA ASN A 34 5.48 -20.68 15.43
C ASN A 34 5.83 -19.72 14.27
N PHE A 35 5.68 -18.40 14.49
CA PHE A 35 5.93 -17.41 13.47
C PHE A 35 6.69 -16.20 13.99
N VAL A 36 7.23 -15.41 13.05
CA VAL A 36 7.87 -14.12 13.32
C VAL A 36 7.50 -13.13 12.22
N ILE A 37 7.36 -11.87 12.59
CA ILE A 37 7.18 -10.74 11.67
C ILE A 37 8.49 -9.96 11.63
N LEU A 38 9.11 -9.84 10.45
CA LEU A 38 10.36 -9.10 10.25
C LEU A 38 10.06 -7.74 9.66
N GLU A 39 10.52 -6.69 10.33
CA GLU A 39 10.31 -5.31 9.92
C GLU A 39 11.66 -4.57 9.84
N ARG A 40 11.88 -3.89 8.71
CA ARG A 40 13.13 -3.17 8.45
C ARG A 40 13.35 -1.98 9.38
N GLU A 41 12.30 -1.25 9.70
CA GLU A 41 12.37 -0.02 10.50
C GLU A 41 11.56 -0.17 11.80
N ALA A 42 10.32 0.23 11.77
CA ALA A 42 9.39 0.20 12.89
C ALA A 42 8.00 -0.23 12.43
N VAL A 43 7.17 -0.70 13.33
CA VAL A 43 5.76 -1.00 13.04
C VAL A 43 5.08 0.21 12.40
N GLY A 44 4.44 -0.02 11.26
CA GLY A 44 3.75 1.02 10.50
C GLY A 44 4.67 2.04 9.83
N ALA A 45 5.94 1.71 9.57
CA ALA A 45 6.95 2.64 9.04
C ALA A 45 6.48 3.40 7.80
N SER A 46 5.80 2.77 6.83
CA SER A 46 5.31 3.44 5.63
C SER A 46 4.43 4.65 5.94
N PHE A 47 3.58 4.56 6.95
CA PHE A 47 2.70 5.66 7.39
C PHE A 47 3.48 6.77 8.10
N ARG A 48 4.52 6.43 8.88
CA ARG A 48 5.41 7.42 9.50
C ARG A 48 6.21 8.21 8.46
N HIS A 49 6.32 7.65 7.27
CA HIS A 49 6.97 8.30 6.13
C HIS A 49 6.04 9.13 5.25
N TRP A 50 4.76 9.22 5.54
CA TRP A 50 3.85 10.12 4.87
C TRP A 50 4.21 11.59 5.16
N HIS A 51 3.85 12.52 4.28
CA HIS A 51 3.94 13.94 4.59
C HIS A 51 2.90 14.33 5.66
N ASP A 52 3.19 15.38 6.42
CA ASP A 52 2.42 15.74 7.62
C ASP A 52 0.91 16.00 7.35
N ALA A 53 0.57 16.43 6.14
CA ALA A 53 -0.82 16.70 5.74
C ALA A 53 -1.53 15.51 5.10
N MET A 54 -0.83 14.40 4.79
CA MET A 54 -1.45 13.21 4.18
C MET A 54 -2.38 12.52 5.17
N ARG A 55 -3.54 12.12 4.68
CA ARG A 55 -4.56 11.45 5.48
C ARG A 55 -5.04 10.17 4.81
N MET A 56 -5.53 9.25 5.63
CA MET A 56 -6.25 8.09 5.12
C MET A 56 -7.44 8.56 4.30
N ILE A 57 -7.56 8.09 3.06
CA ILE A 57 -8.71 8.44 2.19
C ILE A 57 -9.96 7.63 2.57
N THR A 58 -9.79 6.46 3.18
CA THR A 58 -10.87 5.68 3.77
C THR A 58 -11.20 6.21 5.16
N PRO A 59 -12.49 6.45 5.49
CA PRO A 59 -12.87 6.94 6.80
C PRO A 59 -12.73 5.87 7.89
N SER A 60 -12.37 6.32 9.09
CA SER A 60 -12.38 5.54 10.33
C SER A 60 -13.52 6.01 11.21
N PHE A 61 -14.43 5.12 11.55
CA PHE A 61 -15.52 5.37 12.50
C PHE A 61 -15.81 4.09 13.31
N ASN A 62 -16.30 4.26 14.52
CA ASN A 62 -16.65 3.12 15.33
C ASN A 62 -17.64 2.23 14.60
N ALA A 63 -17.26 0.96 14.44
CA ALA A 63 -18.05 -0.02 13.74
C ALA A 63 -19.48 -0.09 14.26
N GLY A 64 -20.42 -0.14 13.38
CA GLY A 64 -21.80 -0.41 13.74
C GLY A 64 -22.85 0.48 13.10
N GLY A 65 -22.49 1.55 12.45
CA GLY A 65 -23.46 2.39 11.71
C GLY A 65 -24.24 1.60 10.67
N PHE A 66 -23.60 0.59 10.06
CA PHE A 66 -24.21 -0.27 9.03
C PHE A 66 -23.83 -1.75 9.16
N GLY A 67 -23.37 -2.18 10.35
CA GLY A 67 -22.92 -3.56 10.56
C GLY A 67 -21.54 -3.91 9.99
N TYR A 68 -20.83 -2.95 9.39
CA TYR A 68 -19.48 -3.16 8.87
C TYR A 68 -18.42 -2.74 9.90
N PRO A 69 -17.27 -3.45 9.96
CA PRO A 69 -16.14 -2.99 10.74
C PRO A 69 -15.53 -1.73 10.11
N ASP A 70 -14.86 -0.93 10.96
CA ASP A 70 -14.08 0.21 10.52
C ASP A 70 -13.21 -0.16 9.29
N LEU A 71 -13.27 0.65 8.23
CA LEU A 71 -12.59 0.34 6.95
C LEU A 71 -11.06 0.23 7.08
N ASN A 72 -10.49 0.87 8.10
CA ASN A 72 -9.05 0.83 8.37
C ASN A 72 -8.67 -0.19 9.48
N ALA A 73 -9.63 -0.93 10.03
CA ALA A 73 -9.36 -2.02 10.96
C ALA A 73 -8.74 -3.22 10.24
N ILE A 74 -7.78 -3.90 10.88
CA ILE A 74 -7.04 -5.04 10.29
C ILE A 74 -7.38 -6.39 10.94
N ALA A 75 -8.25 -6.41 11.95
CA ALA A 75 -8.75 -7.64 12.54
C ALA A 75 -10.16 -7.41 13.12
N PRO A 76 -10.97 -8.48 13.33
CA PRO A 76 -12.25 -8.41 14.02
C PRO A 76 -12.15 -7.72 15.38
N ARG A 77 -13.20 -6.99 15.77
CA ARG A 77 -13.31 -6.28 17.05
C ARG A 77 -12.26 -5.18 17.30
N THR A 78 -11.58 -4.73 16.24
CA THR A 78 -10.66 -3.59 16.32
C THR A 78 -11.16 -2.43 15.48
N SER A 79 -10.79 -1.20 15.87
CA SER A 79 -11.07 -0.01 15.11
C SER A 79 -10.06 1.08 15.48
N PRO A 80 -9.38 1.70 14.52
CA PRO A 80 -8.56 2.89 14.76
C PRO A 80 -9.37 4.02 15.41
N ALA A 81 -10.66 4.16 15.10
CA ALA A 81 -11.52 5.22 15.63
C ALA A 81 -11.69 5.16 17.16
N TYR A 82 -11.47 4.03 17.81
CA TYR A 82 -11.52 3.97 19.30
C TYR A 82 -10.41 4.80 19.96
N SER A 83 -9.25 4.88 19.34
CA SER A 83 -8.08 5.59 19.88
C SER A 83 -7.84 6.94 19.20
N ILE A 84 -8.02 7.03 17.89
CA ILE A 84 -7.62 8.18 17.08
C ILE A 84 -8.68 9.29 17.11
N ARG A 85 -9.96 8.99 17.13
CA ARG A 85 -11.09 9.94 17.14
C ARG A 85 -11.10 10.90 15.93
N THR A 86 -10.47 10.53 14.84
CA THR A 86 -10.39 11.29 13.59
C THR A 86 -10.90 10.40 12.48
N GLU A 87 -11.84 10.90 11.68
CA GLU A 87 -12.42 10.14 10.56
C GLU A 87 -11.35 9.81 9.50
N HIS A 88 -10.49 10.78 9.20
CA HIS A 88 -9.38 10.61 8.25
C HIS A 88 -8.05 10.84 8.98
N PRO A 89 -7.49 9.81 9.64
CA PRO A 89 -6.26 9.94 10.41
C PRO A 89 -5.05 10.26 9.53
N ILE A 90 -4.11 10.99 10.12
CA ILE A 90 -2.78 11.19 9.53
C ILE A 90 -1.94 9.92 9.65
N GLY A 91 -0.87 9.85 8.88
CA GLY A 91 0.01 8.67 8.88
C GLY A 91 0.56 8.32 10.25
N GLN A 92 1.01 9.31 11.05
CA GLN A 92 1.53 9.08 12.39
C GLN A 92 0.48 8.43 13.32
N GLU A 93 -0.75 8.92 13.31
CA GLU A 93 -1.85 8.38 14.11
C GLU A 93 -2.16 6.94 13.75
N TYR A 94 -2.20 6.63 12.44
CA TYR A 94 -2.45 5.26 11.99
C TYR A 94 -1.28 4.32 12.31
N ALA A 95 -0.03 4.79 12.21
CA ALA A 95 1.14 4.02 12.63
C ALA A 95 1.14 3.70 14.13
N ASP A 96 0.68 4.65 14.96
CA ASP A 96 0.54 4.44 16.41
C ASP A 96 -0.58 3.43 16.75
N TYR A 97 -1.70 3.45 15.99
CA TYR A 97 -2.71 2.38 16.07
C TYR A 97 -2.10 1.01 15.71
N LEU A 98 -1.34 0.90 14.63
CA LEU A 98 -0.69 -0.35 14.26
C LEU A 98 0.29 -0.87 15.33
N LYS A 99 1.03 0.05 15.96
CA LYS A 99 1.92 -0.30 17.08
C LYS A 99 1.13 -0.82 18.27
N ALA A 100 0.07 -0.10 18.68
CA ALA A 100 -0.80 -0.54 19.77
C ALA A 100 -1.48 -1.88 19.45
N PHE A 101 -1.86 -2.10 18.19
CA PHE A 101 -2.41 -3.37 17.72
C PHE A 101 -1.39 -4.52 17.88
N ALA A 102 -0.15 -4.32 17.43
CA ALA A 102 0.90 -5.33 17.54
C ALA A 102 1.18 -5.70 19.02
N ASP A 103 1.20 -4.69 19.90
CA ASP A 103 1.39 -4.88 21.34
C ASP A 103 0.21 -5.61 21.99
N HIS A 104 -1.03 -5.24 21.63
CA HIS A 104 -2.25 -5.85 22.19
C HIS A 104 -2.38 -7.34 21.85
N TYR A 105 -2.01 -7.70 20.62
CA TYR A 105 -2.02 -9.09 20.17
C TYR A 105 -0.70 -9.84 20.47
N GLU A 106 0.23 -9.19 21.18
CA GLU A 106 1.54 -9.76 21.54
C GLU A 106 2.27 -10.37 20.30
N LEU A 107 2.14 -9.71 19.14
CA LEU A 107 2.70 -10.25 17.91
C LEU A 107 4.25 -10.27 17.95
N PRO A 108 4.90 -11.36 17.53
CA PRO A 108 6.34 -11.51 17.58
C PRO A 108 7.04 -10.69 16.48
N VAL A 109 6.98 -9.36 16.58
CA VAL A 109 7.60 -8.43 15.62
C VAL A 109 9.06 -8.20 15.98
N ARG A 110 9.95 -8.36 15.00
CA ARG A 110 11.36 -7.96 15.07
C ARG A 110 11.61 -6.77 14.17
N THR A 111 11.82 -5.63 14.77
CA THR A 111 12.17 -4.38 14.09
C THR A 111 13.68 -4.28 13.86
N GLY A 112 14.11 -3.43 12.91
CA GLY A 112 15.51 -3.27 12.53
C GLY A 112 16.09 -4.46 11.73
N VAL A 113 15.22 -5.33 11.18
CA VAL A 113 15.59 -6.50 10.41
C VAL A 113 15.17 -6.34 8.96
N ALA A 114 16.10 -5.94 8.11
CA ALA A 114 15.86 -5.79 6.68
C ALA A 114 16.01 -7.15 5.97
N VAL A 115 14.96 -7.59 5.27
CA VAL A 115 15.00 -8.77 4.40
C VAL A 115 15.61 -8.35 3.06
N ALA A 116 16.69 -9.04 2.66
CA ALA A 116 17.41 -8.82 1.41
C ALA A 116 16.96 -9.77 0.29
N GLY A 117 16.48 -10.96 0.67
CA GLY A 117 16.05 -11.98 -0.29
C GLY A 117 15.38 -13.17 0.39
N VAL A 118 14.73 -13.98 -0.43
CA VAL A 118 14.14 -15.26 -0.04
C VAL A 118 14.63 -16.32 -1.03
N VAL A 119 15.18 -17.39 -0.51
CA VAL A 119 15.74 -18.50 -1.31
C VAL A 119 14.99 -19.78 -0.93
N PRO A 120 14.29 -20.43 -1.87
CA PRO A 120 13.70 -21.76 -1.62
C PRO A 120 14.79 -22.80 -1.32
N ASP A 121 14.50 -23.69 -0.37
CA ASP A 121 15.33 -24.87 -0.09
C ASP A 121 14.47 -26.14 0.03
N ASN A 122 15.10 -27.30 0.34
CA ASN A 122 14.39 -28.58 0.44
C ASN A 122 13.37 -28.65 1.58
N ALA A 123 13.46 -27.79 2.59
CA ALA A 123 12.62 -27.75 3.78
C ALA A 123 11.63 -26.56 3.80
N GLY A 124 11.76 -25.65 2.84
CA GLY A 124 10.96 -24.43 2.75
C GLY A 124 11.76 -23.26 2.19
N PHE A 125 12.17 -22.33 3.03
CA PHE A 125 12.83 -21.09 2.63
C PHE A 125 13.95 -20.69 3.59
N VAL A 126 14.99 -20.09 3.03
CA VAL A 126 15.96 -19.27 3.73
C VAL A 126 15.64 -17.81 3.46
N VAL A 127 15.23 -17.06 4.48
CA VAL A 127 14.99 -15.62 4.42
C VAL A 127 16.26 -14.91 4.84
N GLN A 128 16.94 -14.30 3.89
CA GLN A 128 18.20 -13.60 4.06
C GLN A 128 17.97 -12.21 4.64
N THR A 129 18.60 -11.89 5.77
CA THR A 129 18.36 -10.61 6.45
C THR A 129 19.64 -9.93 6.93
N SER A 130 19.52 -8.66 7.31
CA SER A 130 20.59 -7.89 7.96
C SER A 130 21.02 -8.42 9.35
N ALA A 131 20.19 -9.27 9.98
CA ALA A 131 20.42 -9.84 11.31
C ALA A 131 20.75 -11.35 11.27
N GLY A 132 21.14 -11.87 10.11
CA GLY A 132 21.35 -13.29 9.85
C GLY A 132 20.14 -13.92 9.15
N ASP A 133 20.28 -15.20 8.79
CA ASP A 133 19.26 -15.92 8.04
C ASP A 133 18.19 -16.52 8.97
N PHE A 134 16.96 -16.55 8.49
CA PHE A 134 15.82 -17.21 9.12
C PHE A 134 15.36 -18.36 8.23
N ARG A 135 15.11 -19.53 8.80
CA ARG A 135 14.48 -20.64 8.07
C ARG A 135 13.00 -20.68 8.37
N ALA A 136 12.17 -20.90 7.35
CA ALA A 136 10.73 -21.01 7.48
C ALA A 136 10.16 -22.02 6.50
N ARG A 137 9.10 -22.72 6.92
CA ARG A 137 8.31 -23.57 6.03
C ARG A 137 7.44 -22.76 5.06
N PHE A 138 6.93 -21.60 5.55
CA PHE A 138 6.10 -20.70 4.79
C PHE A 138 6.65 -19.27 4.88
N VAL A 139 6.50 -18.50 3.80
CA VAL A 139 6.80 -17.08 3.78
C VAL A 139 5.58 -16.30 3.35
N VAL A 140 5.24 -15.23 4.08
CA VAL A 140 4.23 -14.25 3.69
C VAL A 140 4.93 -12.95 3.36
N TRP A 141 4.90 -12.54 2.10
CA TRP A 141 5.46 -11.28 1.64
C TRP A 141 4.43 -10.17 1.78
N ALA A 142 4.61 -9.31 2.78
CA ALA A 142 3.72 -8.20 3.15
C ALA A 142 4.47 -6.86 3.24
N ALA A 143 5.58 -6.69 2.49
CA ALA A 143 6.47 -5.54 2.58
C ALA A 143 5.93 -4.27 1.87
N GLY A 144 4.69 -4.32 1.35
CA GLY A 144 3.97 -3.17 0.80
C GLY A 144 4.60 -2.60 -0.49
N GLU A 145 4.36 -1.29 -0.72
CA GLU A 145 4.77 -0.62 -1.96
C GLU A 145 5.32 0.80 -1.73
N PHE A 146 4.97 1.47 -0.64
CA PHE A 146 5.25 2.90 -0.42
C PHE A 146 6.73 3.29 -0.56
N PHE A 147 7.65 2.40 -0.20
CA PHE A 147 9.09 2.64 -0.34
C PHE A 147 9.66 2.36 -1.74
N TYR A 148 8.79 2.01 -2.70
CA TYR A 148 9.17 1.66 -4.07
C TYR A 148 8.46 2.58 -5.07
N PRO A 149 8.87 3.87 -5.15
CA PRO A 149 8.26 4.83 -6.05
C PRO A 149 8.40 4.39 -7.51
N ARG A 150 7.35 4.59 -8.30
CA ARG A 150 7.40 4.39 -9.75
C ARG A 150 7.86 5.68 -10.40
N ILE A 151 9.10 5.71 -10.87
CA ILE A 151 9.63 6.82 -11.66
C ILE A 151 9.35 6.54 -13.14
N PRO A 152 8.70 7.46 -13.88
CA PRO A 152 8.39 7.24 -15.29
C PRO A 152 9.68 7.18 -16.12
N SER A 153 9.71 6.26 -17.10
CA SER A 153 10.86 6.10 -18.01
C SER A 153 10.82 7.12 -19.15
N ILE A 154 10.75 8.41 -18.82
CA ILE A 154 10.79 9.51 -19.77
C ILE A 154 12.07 10.33 -19.61
N PRO A 155 12.62 10.94 -20.69
CA PRO A 155 13.74 11.85 -20.62
C PRO A 155 13.52 12.94 -19.56
N GLY A 156 14.50 13.15 -18.68
CA GLY A 156 14.45 14.18 -17.67
C GLY A 156 13.68 13.83 -16.39
N SER A 157 13.15 12.62 -16.23
CA SER A 157 12.42 12.18 -15.01
C SER A 157 13.25 12.35 -13.73
N GLN A 158 14.58 12.29 -13.81
CA GLN A 158 15.49 12.53 -12.68
C GLN A 158 15.40 13.96 -12.13
N TRP A 159 14.81 14.91 -12.84
CA TRP A 159 14.58 16.27 -12.38
C TRP A 159 13.28 16.44 -11.58
N GLY A 160 12.40 15.45 -11.60
CA GLY A 160 11.18 15.44 -10.81
C GLY A 160 11.42 14.96 -9.38
N VAL A 161 10.49 15.27 -8.49
CA VAL A 161 10.45 14.79 -7.11
C VAL A 161 9.23 13.90 -6.95
N HIS A 162 9.44 12.64 -6.58
CA HIS A 162 8.31 11.73 -6.37
C HIS A 162 7.49 12.17 -5.15
N PHE A 163 6.16 12.08 -5.27
CA PHE A 163 5.21 12.45 -4.21
C PHE A 163 5.57 11.84 -2.86
N GLY A 164 5.91 10.55 -2.82
CA GLY A 164 6.31 9.86 -1.58
C GLY A 164 7.62 10.33 -0.95
N ALA A 165 8.41 11.18 -1.62
CA ALA A 165 9.61 11.79 -1.08
C ALA A 165 9.35 13.16 -0.41
N VAL A 166 8.19 13.76 -0.65
CA VAL A 166 7.80 15.03 0.00
C VAL A 166 7.40 14.74 1.45
N ARG A 167 7.95 15.50 2.38
CA ARG A 167 7.64 15.39 3.82
C ARG A 167 6.78 16.52 4.32
N GLN A 168 7.07 17.73 3.88
CA GLN A 168 6.39 18.96 4.29
C GLN A 168 6.25 19.87 3.07
N TRP A 169 5.01 20.16 2.69
CA TRP A 169 4.72 21.00 1.53
C TRP A 169 5.20 22.44 1.72
N GLU A 170 5.22 22.94 2.96
CA GLU A 170 5.69 24.29 3.33
C GLU A 170 7.18 24.50 3.00
N ARG A 171 7.95 23.42 2.95
CA ARG A 171 9.38 23.47 2.64
C ARG A 171 9.69 23.36 1.16
N VAL A 172 8.70 23.07 0.32
CA VAL A 172 8.90 22.96 -1.12
C VAL A 172 8.94 24.36 -1.72
N ALA A 173 10.13 24.76 -2.18
CA ALA A 173 10.36 26.09 -2.78
C ALA A 173 9.72 26.17 -4.16
N GLY A 174 9.22 27.37 -4.51
CA GLY A 174 8.57 27.64 -5.79
C GLY A 174 7.19 28.27 -5.62
N SER A 175 6.66 28.80 -6.72
CA SER A 175 5.34 29.44 -6.79
C SER A 175 4.41 28.78 -7.82
N ARG A 176 5.00 28.10 -8.81
CA ARG A 176 4.29 27.37 -9.87
C ARG A 176 4.80 25.94 -9.94
N PHE A 177 3.89 25.00 -9.94
CA PHE A 177 4.18 23.57 -9.94
C PHE A 177 3.48 22.87 -11.10
N VAL A 178 4.14 21.84 -11.62
CA VAL A 178 3.52 20.85 -12.49
C VAL A 178 3.50 19.53 -11.73
N VAL A 179 2.36 18.89 -11.69
CA VAL A 179 2.17 17.55 -11.10
C VAL A 179 1.88 16.57 -12.25
N ILE A 180 2.66 15.50 -12.33
CA ILE A 180 2.50 14.45 -13.33
C ILE A 180 1.78 13.27 -12.67
N GLY A 181 0.56 12.98 -13.12
CA GLY A 181 -0.39 12.04 -12.55
C GLY A 181 -1.46 12.73 -11.72
N GLY A 182 -2.72 12.49 -12.06
CA GLY A 182 -3.89 13.18 -11.50
C GLY A 182 -4.81 12.30 -10.67
N TYR A 183 -4.31 11.17 -10.16
CA TYR A 183 -5.06 10.31 -9.23
C TYR A 183 -4.84 10.77 -7.78
N GLU A 184 -5.18 9.98 -6.78
CA GLU A 184 -5.18 10.32 -5.35
C GLU A 184 -3.96 11.16 -4.91
N SER A 185 -2.75 10.69 -5.21
CA SER A 185 -1.50 11.39 -4.81
C SER A 185 -1.30 12.72 -5.53
N GLY A 186 -1.69 12.81 -6.80
CA GLY A 186 -1.52 14.03 -7.58
C GLY A 186 -2.51 15.11 -7.17
N VAL A 187 -3.76 14.72 -6.94
CA VAL A 187 -4.79 15.62 -6.45
C VAL A 187 -4.48 16.08 -5.02
N ASP A 188 -4.00 15.18 -4.15
CA ASP A 188 -3.57 15.57 -2.79
C ASP A 188 -2.40 16.57 -2.82
N ALA A 189 -1.41 16.37 -3.69
CA ALA A 189 -0.32 17.32 -3.90
C ALA A 189 -0.85 18.70 -4.35
N ALA A 190 -1.75 18.71 -5.33
CA ALA A 190 -2.32 19.94 -5.85
C ALA A 190 -3.10 20.73 -4.79
N ILE A 191 -3.94 20.03 -4.00
CA ILE A 191 -4.70 20.64 -2.90
C ILE A 191 -3.76 21.25 -1.87
N ASN A 192 -2.73 20.52 -1.43
CA ASN A 192 -1.81 21.02 -0.40
C ASN A 192 -0.98 22.20 -0.90
N LEU A 193 -0.52 22.18 -2.15
CA LEU A 193 0.19 23.31 -2.74
C LEU A 193 -0.72 24.53 -2.93
N SER A 194 -1.96 24.34 -3.38
CA SER A 194 -2.94 25.43 -3.54
C SER A 194 -3.25 26.13 -2.22
N ARG A 195 -3.42 25.37 -1.12
CA ARG A 195 -3.59 25.92 0.24
C ARG A 195 -2.46 26.79 0.72
N LEU A 196 -1.27 26.58 0.16
CA LEU A 196 -0.08 27.44 0.38
C LEU A 196 0.00 28.61 -0.60
N GLY A 197 -1.05 28.87 -1.38
CA GLY A 197 -1.11 29.95 -2.36
C GLY A 197 -0.27 29.71 -3.62
N LYS A 198 0.13 28.44 -3.90
CA LYS A 198 0.89 28.07 -5.08
C LYS A 198 -0.06 27.80 -6.25
N ARG A 199 0.38 28.07 -7.49
CA ARG A 199 -0.33 27.65 -8.70
C ARG A 199 0.13 26.27 -9.11
N VAL A 200 -0.82 25.41 -9.47
CA VAL A 200 -0.55 24.00 -9.76
C VAL A 200 -1.28 23.61 -11.05
N THR A 201 -0.52 23.10 -12.01
CA THR A 201 -1.07 22.42 -13.19
C THR A 201 -0.90 20.91 -13.01
N VAL A 202 -1.99 20.16 -13.03
CA VAL A 202 -2.00 18.69 -12.91
C VAL A 202 -2.20 18.09 -14.28
N LEU A 203 -1.30 17.22 -14.70
CA LEU A 203 -1.36 16.50 -15.98
C LEU A 203 -1.85 15.07 -15.73
N GLU A 204 -2.94 14.67 -16.36
CA GLU A 204 -3.50 13.33 -16.26
C GLU A 204 -3.82 12.77 -17.64
N ARG A 205 -3.34 11.56 -17.91
CA ARG A 205 -3.46 10.91 -19.22
C ARG A 205 -4.84 10.30 -19.50
N THR A 206 -5.59 9.91 -18.48
CA THR A 206 -6.79 9.05 -18.60
C THR A 206 -8.09 9.70 -18.16
N SER A 207 -8.08 10.95 -17.68
CA SER A 207 -9.30 11.69 -17.25
C SER A 207 -10.08 11.01 -16.12
N VAL A 208 -9.41 10.36 -15.17
CA VAL A 208 -10.01 9.65 -14.00
C VAL A 208 -10.95 10.52 -13.14
N TRP A 209 -10.97 11.84 -13.35
CA TRP A 209 -11.83 12.76 -12.60
C TRP A 209 -13.29 12.76 -13.06
N SER A 210 -13.56 12.21 -14.22
CA SER A 210 -14.92 12.08 -14.80
C SER A 210 -15.48 10.66 -14.66
N ASP A 211 -14.73 9.74 -14.05
CA ASP A 211 -15.19 8.37 -13.86
C ASP A 211 -16.12 8.29 -12.65
N ASP A 212 -17.36 7.87 -12.92
CA ASP A 212 -18.37 7.55 -11.90
C ASP A 212 -18.22 6.09 -11.38
N ALA A 213 -17.03 5.48 -11.52
CA ALA A 213 -16.80 4.14 -11.06
C ALA A 213 -17.01 4.05 -9.54
N PRO A 214 -17.86 3.14 -9.05
CA PRO A 214 -18.13 3.01 -7.62
C PRO A 214 -16.92 2.50 -6.83
N ASP A 215 -15.99 1.82 -7.50
CA ASP A 215 -14.74 1.35 -6.87
C ASP A 215 -13.69 2.46 -6.83
N PRO A 216 -13.30 2.95 -5.62
CA PRO A 216 -12.26 3.96 -5.48
C PRO A 216 -10.84 3.45 -5.86
N SER A 217 -10.70 2.19 -6.27
CA SER A 217 -9.47 1.72 -6.95
C SER A 217 -9.39 2.20 -8.40
N LEU A 218 -10.51 2.64 -8.98
CA LEU A 218 -10.64 3.05 -10.38
C LEU A 218 -10.97 4.54 -10.54
N ALA A 219 -11.58 5.16 -9.52
CA ALA A 219 -11.93 6.58 -9.49
C ALA A 219 -11.36 7.26 -8.24
N LEU A 220 -11.41 8.59 -8.19
CA LEU A 220 -11.03 9.33 -6.98
C LEU A 220 -11.99 9.01 -5.84
N SER A 221 -11.43 8.84 -4.64
CA SER A 221 -12.24 8.68 -3.43
C SER A 221 -13.14 9.90 -3.21
N PRO A 222 -14.36 9.72 -2.66
CA PRO A 222 -15.24 10.85 -2.32
C PRO A 222 -14.54 11.90 -1.45
N TYR A 223 -13.74 11.46 -0.50
CA TYR A 223 -12.95 12.35 0.36
C TYR A 223 -12.00 13.26 -0.43
N THR A 224 -11.27 12.70 -1.40
CA THR A 224 -10.35 13.48 -2.22
C THR A 224 -11.11 14.39 -3.19
N TRP A 225 -12.20 13.89 -3.76
CA TRP A 225 -13.05 14.67 -4.64
C TRP A 225 -13.65 15.90 -3.94
N ASP A 226 -14.22 15.74 -2.75
CA ASP A 226 -14.81 16.85 -1.98
C ASP A 226 -13.75 17.91 -1.64
N ARG A 227 -12.54 17.49 -1.26
CA ARG A 227 -11.42 18.38 -1.01
C ARG A 227 -10.99 19.15 -2.26
N LEU A 228 -10.95 18.47 -3.41
CA LEU A 228 -10.62 19.10 -4.69
C LEU A 228 -11.67 20.16 -5.06
N GLN A 229 -12.95 19.82 -4.96
CA GLN A 229 -14.04 20.76 -5.26
C GLN A 229 -13.99 22.01 -4.38
N ALA A 230 -13.77 21.82 -3.07
CA ALA A 230 -13.61 22.93 -2.14
C ALA A 230 -12.42 23.83 -2.48
N GLU A 231 -11.32 23.25 -2.94
CA GLU A 231 -10.10 23.99 -3.26
C GLU A 231 -10.12 24.62 -4.65
N HIS A 232 -10.83 24.00 -5.59
CA HIS A 232 -10.95 24.50 -6.98
C HIS A 232 -11.57 25.90 -7.07
N ALA A 233 -12.44 26.25 -6.12
CA ALA A 233 -13.04 27.59 -6.02
C ALA A 233 -12.01 28.72 -5.83
N HIS A 234 -10.80 28.40 -5.36
CA HIS A 234 -9.71 29.38 -5.18
C HIS A 234 -8.96 29.70 -6.50
N GLY A 235 -9.17 28.91 -7.56
CA GLY A 235 -8.60 29.18 -8.90
C GLY A 235 -7.09 28.94 -9.03
N ASN A 236 -6.48 28.24 -8.10
CA ASN A 236 -5.05 27.95 -8.10
C ASN A 236 -4.68 26.63 -8.76
N ILE A 237 -5.66 25.75 -9.00
CA ILE A 237 -5.46 24.41 -9.57
C ILE A 237 -6.04 24.38 -10.97
N GLU A 238 -5.20 24.00 -11.93
CA GLU A 238 -5.57 23.71 -13.29
C GLU A 238 -5.42 22.21 -13.56
N MET A 239 -6.51 21.55 -14.01
CA MET A 239 -6.56 20.12 -14.25
C MET A 239 -6.59 19.88 -15.76
N ILE A 240 -5.54 19.24 -16.31
CA ILE A 240 -5.41 18.96 -17.76
C ILE A 240 -5.60 17.46 -17.98
N ALA A 241 -6.75 17.10 -18.54
CA ALA A 241 -7.08 15.74 -18.92
C ALA A 241 -6.47 15.37 -20.29
N GLY A 242 -6.12 14.10 -20.48
CA GLY A 242 -5.54 13.60 -21.74
C GLY A 242 -4.08 14.00 -21.94
N ALA A 243 -3.42 14.60 -20.96
CA ALA A 243 -2.03 15.06 -21.06
C ALA A 243 -1.06 13.98 -20.53
N GLU A 244 -0.51 13.19 -21.43
CA GLU A 244 0.54 12.22 -21.13
C GLU A 244 1.92 12.89 -21.17
N ALA A 245 2.56 13.04 -20.02
CA ALA A 245 3.91 13.60 -19.93
C ALA A 245 4.93 12.66 -20.61
N VAL A 246 5.72 13.19 -21.56
CA VAL A 246 6.70 12.43 -22.34
C VAL A 246 8.15 12.88 -22.14
N ALA A 247 8.37 14.09 -21.62
CA ALA A 247 9.72 14.61 -21.32
C ALA A 247 9.68 15.70 -20.25
N ILE A 248 10.79 15.85 -19.55
CA ILE A 248 11.04 16.96 -18.63
C ILE A 248 12.36 17.62 -19.02
N GLU A 249 12.33 18.92 -19.27
CA GLU A 249 13.53 19.72 -19.49
C GLU A 249 13.79 20.61 -18.29
N ARG A 250 15.07 20.84 -17.98
CA ARG A 250 15.50 21.73 -16.93
C ARG A 250 16.39 22.82 -17.52
N THR A 251 16.06 24.05 -17.22
CA THR A 251 16.94 25.20 -17.41
C THR A 251 17.56 25.63 -16.08
N ARG A 252 18.29 26.73 -16.08
CA ARG A 252 18.88 27.27 -14.83
C ARG A 252 17.82 27.64 -13.78
N ASN A 253 16.64 28.10 -14.21
CA ASN A 253 15.64 28.73 -13.33
C ASN A 253 14.23 28.12 -13.49
N SER A 254 14.03 27.13 -14.32
CA SER A 254 12.72 26.55 -14.60
C SER A 254 12.79 25.09 -15.06
N TYR A 255 11.64 24.46 -14.98
CA TYR A 255 11.40 23.12 -15.52
C TYR A 255 10.24 23.22 -16.54
N THR A 256 10.31 22.46 -17.60
CA THR A 256 9.26 22.35 -18.60
C THR A 256 8.92 20.88 -18.80
N VAL A 257 7.65 20.54 -18.60
CA VAL A 257 7.11 19.21 -18.90
C VAL A 257 6.43 19.30 -20.26
N TYR A 258 6.74 18.36 -21.15
CA TYR A 258 6.10 18.23 -22.44
C TYR A 258 5.16 17.02 -22.42
N ASP A 259 3.99 17.18 -23.00
CA ASP A 259 3.09 16.06 -23.24
C ASP A 259 3.23 15.45 -24.64
N SER A 260 2.49 14.37 -24.88
CA SER A 260 2.50 13.64 -26.16
C SER A 260 1.97 14.45 -27.35
N GLU A 261 1.21 15.54 -27.10
CA GLU A 261 0.68 16.45 -28.12
C GLU A 261 1.64 17.62 -28.40
N GLY A 262 2.75 17.72 -27.64
CA GLY A 262 3.73 18.79 -27.78
C GLY A 262 3.42 20.05 -27.01
N CYS A 263 2.42 20.03 -26.14
CA CYS A 263 2.16 21.14 -25.22
C CYS A 263 3.25 21.22 -24.15
N ALA A 264 3.57 22.44 -23.70
CA ALA A 264 4.63 22.73 -22.77
C ALA A 264 4.08 23.37 -21.49
N TYR A 265 4.36 22.76 -20.36
CA TYR A 265 3.93 23.21 -19.02
C TYR A 265 5.13 23.60 -18.18
N THR A 266 5.24 24.86 -17.80
CA THR A 266 6.42 25.41 -17.14
C THR A 266 6.20 25.66 -15.66
N SER A 267 7.17 25.22 -14.85
CA SER A 267 7.24 25.48 -13.40
C SER A 267 8.56 26.12 -12.98
N ASP A 268 8.57 26.81 -11.84
CA ASP A 268 9.78 27.32 -11.18
C ASP A 268 10.29 26.39 -10.06
N ALA A 269 9.63 25.24 -9.89
CA ALA A 269 9.98 24.18 -8.97
C ALA A 269 10.11 22.83 -9.71
N PRO A 270 10.85 21.84 -9.18
CA PRO A 270 10.85 20.48 -9.71
C PRO A 270 9.43 19.93 -9.87
N PRO A 271 9.09 19.31 -11.01
CA PRO A 271 7.79 18.65 -11.18
C PRO A 271 7.57 17.59 -10.11
N ILE A 272 6.33 17.49 -9.62
CA ILE A 272 5.94 16.44 -8.68
C ILE A 272 5.53 15.20 -9.48
N LEU A 273 6.19 14.07 -9.23
CA LEU A 273 5.87 12.80 -9.85
C LEU A 273 4.87 12.04 -8.97
N ALA A 274 3.60 12.15 -9.28
CA ALA A 274 2.51 11.41 -8.64
C ALA A 274 2.16 10.15 -9.44
N THR A 275 3.19 9.40 -9.81
CA THR A 275 3.15 8.30 -10.77
C THR A 275 2.98 6.91 -10.12
N GLY A 276 2.57 6.89 -8.85
CA GLY A 276 2.28 5.68 -8.07
C GLY A 276 3.53 4.95 -7.59
N PHE A 277 3.33 3.71 -7.18
CA PHE A 277 4.35 2.88 -6.55
C PHE A 277 4.47 1.54 -7.28
N GLN A 278 5.57 0.85 -7.05
CA GLN A 278 5.81 -0.52 -7.49
C GLN A 278 5.67 -1.46 -6.29
N THR A 279 5.29 -2.70 -6.56
CA THR A 279 5.27 -3.73 -5.52
C THR A 279 6.69 -4.04 -5.01
N SER A 280 6.83 -4.20 -3.69
CA SER A 280 8.06 -4.69 -3.07
C SER A 280 8.43 -6.14 -3.47
N ALA A 281 7.47 -6.90 -4.02
CA ALA A 281 7.73 -8.27 -4.51
C ALA A 281 8.80 -8.32 -5.62
N ARG A 282 9.13 -7.17 -6.23
CA ARG A 282 10.27 -7.08 -7.16
C ARG A 282 11.62 -7.42 -6.53
N LEU A 283 11.77 -7.32 -5.21
CA LEU A 283 12.97 -7.78 -4.51
C LEU A 283 13.17 -9.29 -4.58
N ILE A 284 12.09 -10.03 -4.74
CA ILE A 284 12.07 -11.48 -4.88
C ILE A 284 11.40 -11.92 -6.19
N ALA A 285 11.56 -11.10 -7.23
CA ALA A 285 10.91 -11.27 -8.52
C ALA A 285 11.01 -12.67 -9.15
N PRO A 286 12.12 -13.40 -9.03
CA PRO A 286 12.23 -14.75 -9.59
C PRO A 286 11.29 -15.78 -8.94
N LEU A 287 10.67 -15.47 -7.82
CA LEU A 287 9.79 -16.37 -7.08
C LEU A 287 8.31 -16.21 -7.48
N PHE A 288 7.99 -15.30 -8.41
CA PHE A 288 6.64 -15.07 -8.92
C PHE A 288 6.62 -15.09 -10.45
N GLU A 289 5.54 -15.58 -11.01
CA GLU A 289 5.10 -15.17 -12.34
C GLU A 289 4.53 -13.76 -12.26
N TRP A 290 4.58 -13.03 -13.36
CA TRP A 290 4.18 -11.62 -13.40
C TRP A 290 3.05 -11.40 -14.40
N ARG A 291 2.06 -10.63 -13.98
CA ARG A 291 0.98 -10.15 -14.82
C ARG A 291 1.48 -9.02 -15.76
N GLU A 292 0.74 -8.75 -16.82
CA GLU A 292 1.04 -7.66 -17.76
C GLU A 292 1.01 -6.27 -17.09
N ASP A 293 0.17 -6.08 -16.06
CA ASP A 293 0.09 -4.86 -15.27
C ASP A 293 1.30 -4.64 -14.32
N GLY A 294 2.23 -5.61 -14.28
CA GLY A 294 3.47 -5.55 -13.50
C GLY A 294 3.32 -5.94 -12.02
N PHE A 295 2.21 -6.58 -11.64
CA PHE A 295 2.00 -7.18 -10.32
C PHE A 295 2.26 -8.70 -10.35
N PRO A 296 2.59 -9.33 -9.19
CA PRO A 296 2.74 -10.78 -9.10
C PRO A 296 1.46 -11.53 -9.46
N LEU A 297 1.59 -12.64 -10.17
CA LEU A 297 0.50 -13.58 -10.38
C LEU A 297 0.40 -14.51 -9.17
N VAL A 298 -0.77 -14.57 -8.57
CA VAL A 298 -1.08 -15.44 -7.43
C VAL A 298 -2.29 -16.31 -7.71
N ASN A 299 -2.37 -17.45 -7.03
CA ASN A 299 -3.54 -18.34 -7.12
C ASN A 299 -4.68 -17.88 -6.18
N ALA A 300 -5.79 -18.58 -6.17
CA ALA A 300 -6.99 -18.24 -5.40
C ALA A 300 -6.78 -18.08 -3.88
N VAL A 301 -5.66 -18.50 -3.32
CA VAL A 301 -5.30 -18.36 -1.90
C VAL A 301 -4.13 -17.39 -1.67
N ASP A 302 -3.87 -16.52 -2.63
CA ASP A 302 -2.80 -15.51 -2.64
C ASP A 302 -1.38 -16.10 -2.57
N GLU A 303 -1.21 -17.34 -3.00
CA GLU A 303 0.09 -17.99 -3.09
C GLU A 303 0.69 -17.76 -4.48
N SER A 304 2.02 -17.65 -4.55
CA SER A 304 2.74 -17.62 -5.82
C SER A 304 2.40 -18.85 -6.69
N THR A 305 2.07 -18.62 -7.96
CA THR A 305 1.84 -19.70 -8.93
C THR A 305 3.13 -20.46 -9.25
N LEU A 306 4.28 -19.84 -9.03
CA LEU A 306 5.60 -20.42 -9.31
C LEU A 306 6.23 -21.10 -8.10
N THR A 307 6.06 -20.53 -6.91
CA THR A 307 6.76 -20.95 -5.68
C THR A 307 5.76 -21.33 -4.60
N PRO A 308 5.50 -22.63 -4.38
CA PRO A 308 4.59 -23.10 -3.34
C PRO A 308 5.03 -22.66 -1.95
N ASN A 309 4.07 -22.35 -1.05
CA ASN A 309 4.25 -21.87 0.32
C ASN A 309 4.80 -20.44 0.44
N LEU A 310 4.90 -19.71 -0.67
CA LEU A 310 5.15 -18.27 -0.69
C LEU A 310 3.85 -17.52 -0.98
N PHE A 311 3.38 -16.73 -0.02
CA PHE A 311 2.15 -15.96 -0.11
C PHE A 311 2.43 -14.47 -0.29
N LEU A 312 1.55 -13.78 -1.00
CA LEU A 312 1.55 -12.32 -1.13
C LEU A 312 0.39 -11.75 -0.30
N ALA A 313 0.65 -10.71 0.50
CA ALA A 313 -0.39 -10.02 1.26
C ALA A 313 -0.29 -8.49 1.10
N GLY A 314 -1.44 -7.82 1.05
CA GLY A 314 -1.51 -6.36 1.00
C GLY A 314 -1.87 -5.79 -0.38
N PRO A 315 -1.53 -4.51 -0.64
CA PRO A 315 -2.08 -3.74 -1.76
C PRO A 315 -1.65 -4.24 -3.14
N SER A 316 -0.67 -5.13 -3.21
CA SER A 316 -0.18 -5.70 -4.48
C SER A 316 -0.94 -6.94 -4.95
N VAL A 317 -1.87 -7.46 -4.16
CA VAL A 317 -2.70 -8.61 -4.54
C VAL A 317 -3.67 -8.21 -5.64
N ARG A 318 -3.75 -9.03 -6.69
CA ARG A 318 -4.68 -8.89 -7.82
C ARG A 318 -5.27 -10.24 -8.18
N HIS A 319 -6.58 -10.30 -8.37
CA HIS A 319 -7.28 -11.47 -8.91
C HIS A 319 -8.13 -11.01 -10.09
N ASP A 320 -7.80 -11.46 -11.28
CA ASP A 320 -8.40 -11.02 -12.54
C ASP A 320 -8.46 -9.48 -12.63
N THR A 321 -9.64 -8.88 -12.58
CA THR A 321 -9.85 -7.43 -12.57
C THR A 321 -9.90 -6.82 -11.16
N ILE A 322 -10.00 -7.65 -10.12
CA ILE A 322 -10.15 -7.21 -8.73
C ILE A 322 -8.84 -6.66 -8.19
N VAL A 323 -8.89 -5.43 -7.67
CA VAL A 323 -7.75 -4.71 -7.10
C VAL A 323 -7.89 -4.62 -5.59
N PHE A 324 -7.00 -5.27 -4.85
CA PHE A 324 -6.99 -5.26 -3.38
C PHE A 324 -6.14 -4.14 -2.79
N CYS A 325 -6.21 -2.91 -3.32
CA CYS A 325 -5.33 -1.82 -2.91
C CYS A 325 -5.70 -1.14 -1.57
N PHE A 326 -6.94 -1.29 -1.11
CA PHE A 326 -7.41 -0.70 0.16
C PHE A 326 -7.34 -1.70 1.31
N ILE A 327 -7.17 -1.19 2.55
CA ILE A 327 -7.08 -2.02 3.74
C ILE A 327 -8.35 -2.87 3.92
N TYR A 328 -9.53 -2.28 3.74
CA TYR A 328 -10.79 -3.01 3.86
C TYR A 328 -10.99 -4.10 2.80
N LYS A 329 -10.29 -4.00 1.65
CA LYS A 329 -10.27 -5.03 0.62
C LYS A 329 -9.27 -6.13 0.96
N PHE A 330 -7.98 -5.82 1.10
CA PHE A 330 -6.96 -6.84 1.28
C PHE A 330 -7.03 -7.53 2.65
N ARG A 331 -7.61 -6.92 3.70
CA ARG A 331 -7.76 -7.58 5.02
C ARG A 331 -8.63 -8.84 4.96
N GLN A 332 -9.54 -8.93 3.99
CA GLN A 332 -10.41 -10.09 3.80
C GLN A 332 -9.63 -11.33 3.37
N ARG A 333 -8.39 -11.15 2.91
CA ARG A 333 -7.50 -12.23 2.47
C ARG A 333 -6.61 -12.77 3.59
N PHE A 334 -6.50 -12.10 4.73
CA PHE A 334 -5.65 -12.55 5.84
C PHE A 334 -6.04 -13.93 6.38
N PRO A 335 -7.32 -14.20 6.69
CA PRO A 335 -7.73 -15.52 7.14
C PRO A 335 -7.60 -16.59 6.05
N VAL A 336 -7.68 -16.25 4.76
CA VAL A 336 -7.47 -17.19 3.65
C VAL A 336 -6.04 -17.72 3.67
N ILE A 337 -5.05 -16.85 3.80
CA ILE A 337 -3.64 -17.23 3.91
C ILE A 337 -3.43 -18.08 5.18
N ALA A 338 -3.94 -17.63 6.33
CA ALA A 338 -3.79 -18.34 7.59
C ALA A 338 -4.46 -19.73 7.57
N ALA A 339 -5.66 -19.86 6.99
CA ALA A 339 -6.36 -21.13 6.84
C ALA A 339 -5.63 -22.10 5.91
N THR A 340 -5.03 -21.58 4.83
CA THR A 340 -4.23 -22.38 3.89
C THR A 340 -2.98 -22.95 4.57
N ILE A 341 -2.30 -22.12 5.37
CA ILE A 341 -1.14 -22.55 6.18
C ILE A 341 -1.58 -23.61 7.19
N ALA A 342 -2.67 -23.35 7.94
CA ALA A 342 -3.21 -24.30 8.91
C ALA A 342 -3.53 -25.67 8.28
N ALA A 343 -4.22 -25.67 7.14
CA ALA A 343 -4.57 -26.92 6.42
C ALA A 343 -3.32 -27.71 6.04
N ARG A 344 -2.25 -27.06 5.56
CA ARG A 344 -0.97 -27.72 5.21
C ARG A 344 -0.19 -28.21 6.43
N MET A 345 -0.46 -27.67 7.60
CA MET A 345 0.10 -28.10 8.87
C MET A 345 -0.77 -29.15 9.58
N GLY A 346 -1.96 -29.44 9.09
CA GLY A 346 -2.92 -30.33 9.74
C GLY A 346 -3.58 -29.71 10.98
N ILE A 347 -3.64 -28.37 11.04
CA ILE A 347 -4.22 -27.60 12.15
C ILE A 347 -5.65 -27.21 11.82
N VAL A 348 -6.54 -27.24 12.81
CA VAL A 348 -7.94 -26.85 12.64
C VAL A 348 -8.05 -25.32 12.62
N ALA A 349 -8.65 -24.78 11.56
CA ALA A 349 -8.77 -23.34 11.35
C ALA A 349 -10.08 -22.73 11.91
N ALA A 350 -10.83 -23.45 12.76
CA ALA A 350 -12.11 -22.98 13.33
C ALA A 350 -12.07 -21.58 13.98
N PRO A 351 -10.98 -21.14 14.65
CA PRO A 351 -10.90 -19.78 15.20
C PRO A 351 -10.96 -18.67 14.15
N LEU A 352 -10.69 -18.96 12.87
CA LEU A 352 -10.76 -18.00 11.78
C LEU A 352 -12.18 -17.71 11.30
N GLU A 353 -13.17 -18.55 11.65
CA GLU A 353 -14.59 -18.34 11.29
C GLU A 353 -15.15 -17.04 11.89
N GLU A 354 -14.53 -16.50 12.96
CA GLU A 354 -14.91 -15.19 13.47
C GLU A 354 -14.74 -14.07 12.43
N TYR A 355 -13.75 -14.17 11.52
CA TYR A 355 -13.56 -13.18 10.47
C TYR A 355 -14.76 -13.06 9.53
N ARG A 356 -15.52 -14.16 9.29
CA ARG A 356 -16.75 -14.13 8.49
C ARG A 356 -17.85 -13.28 9.12
N LEU A 357 -17.96 -13.32 10.46
CA LEU A 357 -18.96 -12.54 11.20
C LEU A 357 -18.73 -11.01 11.05
N TYR A 358 -17.53 -10.63 10.65
CA TYR A 358 -17.12 -9.23 10.47
C TYR A 358 -16.88 -8.86 9.01
N ASN A 359 -17.32 -9.68 8.04
CA ASN A 359 -17.06 -9.47 6.62
C ASN A 359 -15.56 -9.24 6.31
N MET A 360 -14.70 -9.99 7.00
CA MET A 360 -13.24 -9.95 6.84
C MET A 360 -12.67 -11.29 6.32
N TYR A 361 -13.48 -12.14 5.69
CA TYR A 361 -13.07 -13.44 5.15
C TYR A 361 -13.68 -13.65 3.77
N LEU A 362 -12.91 -13.44 2.73
CA LEU A 362 -13.30 -13.59 1.34
C LEU A 362 -12.47 -14.73 0.73
N ASP A 363 -12.95 -15.95 0.76
CA ASP A 363 -12.32 -17.14 0.19
C ASP A 363 -12.91 -17.56 -1.16
N ASP A 364 -14.13 -17.11 -1.47
CA ASP A 364 -14.77 -17.32 -2.76
C ASP A 364 -14.71 -16.01 -3.57
N LEU A 365 -13.94 -16.03 -4.65
CA LEU A 365 -13.78 -14.88 -5.56
C LEU A 365 -14.73 -14.98 -6.77
N SER A 366 -15.54 -16.04 -6.88
CA SER A 366 -16.43 -16.26 -8.03
C SER A 366 -17.58 -15.25 -8.11
N CYS A 367 -17.92 -14.60 -6.99
CA CYS A 367 -18.94 -13.55 -6.94
C CYS A 367 -18.38 -12.15 -7.28
N CYS A 368 -17.06 -12.01 -7.39
CA CYS A 368 -16.40 -10.73 -7.62
C CYS A 368 -16.12 -10.57 -9.11
N ASP A 369 -17.13 -10.21 -9.87
CA ASP A 369 -17.01 -9.81 -11.28
C ASP A 369 -16.96 -8.26 -11.40
N ASP A 370 -16.81 -7.77 -12.64
CA ASP A 370 -16.73 -6.33 -12.95
C ASP A 370 -17.99 -5.55 -12.55
N THR A 371 -19.04 -6.23 -12.09
CA THR A 371 -20.32 -5.63 -11.65
C THR A 371 -20.47 -5.65 -10.12
N CYS A 372 -19.50 -6.19 -9.38
CA CYS A 372 -19.58 -6.31 -7.94
C CYS A 372 -19.34 -4.97 -7.26
N GLU A 373 -20.35 -4.42 -6.63
CA GLU A 373 -20.31 -3.23 -5.75
C GLU A 373 -19.77 -3.62 -4.36
N CYS A 374 -18.54 -4.10 -4.30
CA CYS A 374 -17.92 -4.49 -3.02
C CYS A 374 -17.42 -3.31 -2.22
#